data_e2b7dab8e19a4e2f526d4a7c1535b161
#
_entry.id   e2b7dab8e19a4e2f526d4a7c1535b161
#
_cell.length_a   1.000
_cell.length_b   1.000
_cell.length_c   1.000
_cell.angle_alpha   90.00
_cell.angle_beta   90.00
_cell.angle_gamma   90.00
#
_symmetry.space_group_name_H-M   'P 1'
#
loop_
_entity.id
_entity.type
_entity.pdbx_description
1 polymer ?
#
loop_
_entity_poly.entity_id
_entity_poly.type
_entity_poly.pdbx_seq_one_letter_code
_entity_poly.pdbx_strand_id
1 'polypeptide(L)'
;MEIPIFPLNGAVLFPGTSLPLNIFEKRYLEMVDYALSKERCIGMIQSDKKNKLYNIGCIGKIHSFSETTDGRYLISLQGTNCFKVKKELEKKYKFRLVEAEMLDFDEDKNIINEKQKNNSILKKFRV
;
A
#
# COMPACT_ATOMS: atom_id res chain seq x y z
N MET A 1 -5.70 7.28 -11.08
CA MET A 1 -4.43 6.55 -11.14
C MET A 1 -4.66 5.08 -10.79
N GLU A 2 -4.28 4.21 -11.69
CA GLU A 2 -4.39 2.76 -11.44
C GLU A 2 -3.18 2.28 -10.67
N ILE A 3 -3.40 1.66 -9.50
CA ILE A 3 -2.32 1.11 -8.72
C ILE A 3 -2.66 -0.30 -8.23
N PRO A 4 -1.64 -1.17 -8.14
CA PRO A 4 -1.84 -2.46 -7.49
C PRO A 4 -1.95 -2.29 -5.98
N ILE A 5 -2.71 -3.17 -5.36
CA ILE A 5 -2.98 -3.11 -3.92
C ILE A 5 -2.33 -4.29 -3.23
N PHE A 6 -1.65 -4.00 -2.14
CA PHE A 6 -1.15 -5.00 -1.22
C PHE A 6 -1.98 -4.89 0.07
N PRO A 7 -2.96 -5.78 0.26
CA PRO A 7 -3.74 -5.77 1.50
C PRO A 7 -2.88 -6.30 2.65
N LEU A 8 -2.87 -5.57 3.75
CA LEU A 8 -2.08 -5.95 4.92
C LEU A 8 -2.94 -6.15 6.14
N ASN A 9 -2.53 -7.10 6.97
CA ASN A 9 -3.05 -7.26 8.32
C ASN A 9 -1.97 -6.83 9.31
N GLY A 10 -2.22 -5.74 10.03
CA GLY A 10 -1.38 -5.33 11.14
C GLY A 10 -0.16 -4.47 10.82
N ALA A 11 0.26 -4.37 9.57
CA ALA A 11 1.34 -3.47 9.19
C ALA A 11 0.77 -2.22 8.53
N VAL A 12 1.32 -1.06 8.83
CA VAL A 12 0.83 0.21 8.30
C VAL A 12 2.00 1.02 7.77
N LEU A 13 1.78 1.62 6.62
CA LEU A 13 2.72 2.56 6.02
C LEU A 13 2.14 3.96 6.13
N PHE A 14 2.97 4.91 6.55
CA PHE A 14 2.59 6.32 6.63
C PHE A 14 3.48 7.14 5.70
N PRO A 15 3.00 8.30 5.22
CA PRO A 15 3.88 9.21 4.49
C PRO A 15 5.15 9.51 5.28
N GLY A 16 6.28 9.46 4.60
CA GLY A 16 7.58 9.71 5.21
C GLY A 16 8.23 8.53 5.91
N THR A 17 7.55 7.38 6.01
CA THR A 17 8.13 6.19 6.63
C THR A 17 8.50 5.14 5.58
N SER A 18 9.33 4.19 5.98
CA SER A 18 9.77 3.10 5.11
C SER A 18 9.30 1.76 5.66
N LEU A 19 9.01 0.83 4.75
CA LEU A 19 8.58 -0.50 5.10
C LEU A 19 9.33 -1.52 4.24
N PRO A 20 10.20 -2.35 4.85
CA PRO A 20 10.83 -3.44 4.11
C PRO A 20 9.88 -4.61 3.98
N LEU A 21 9.87 -5.23 2.81
CA LEU A 21 9.02 -6.39 2.53
C LEU A 21 9.84 -7.49 1.88
N ASN A 22 9.54 -8.72 2.28
CA ASN A 22 10.07 -9.93 1.67
C ASN A 22 8.90 -10.59 0.92
N ILE A 23 8.92 -10.47 -0.40
CA ILE A 23 7.81 -10.92 -1.24
C ILE A 23 8.17 -12.31 -1.78
N PHE A 24 7.31 -13.29 -1.50
CA PHE A 24 7.52 -14.67 -1.94
C PHE A 24 6.28 -15.28 -2.60
N GLU A 25 5.07 -14.76 -2.34
CA GLU A 25 3.87 -15.27 -3.00
C GLU A 25 3.85 -14.85 -4.46
N LYS A 26 3.54 -15.79 -5.34
CA LYS A 26 3.59 -15.59 -6.77
C LYS A 26 2.77 -14.39 -7.25
N ARG A 27 1.56 -14.22 -6.69
CA ARG A 27 0.70 -13.08 -7.04
C ARG A 27 1.33 -11.73 -6.70
N TYR A 28 2.13 -11.67 -5.64
CA TYR A 28 2.77 -10.42 -5.23
C TYR A 28 4.11 -10.20 -5.92
N LEU A 29 4.79 -11.27 -6.34
CA LEU A 29 5.92 -11.11 -7.25
C LEU A 29 5.46 -10.47 -8.57
N GLU A 30 4.32 -10.92 -9.09
CA GLU A 30 3.72 -10.35 -10.28
C GLU A 30 3.31 -8.90 -10.06
N MET A 31 2.78 -8.58 -8.87
CA MET A 31 2.44 -7.21 -8.49
C MET A 31 3.67 -6.29 -8.52
N VAL A 32 4.79 -6.74 -7.97
CA VAL A 32 6.02 -5.96 -7.96
C VAL A 32 6.53 -5.76 -9.39
N ASP A 33 6.50 -6.80 -10.22
CA ASP A 33 6.87 -6.68 -11.63
C ASP A 33 6.02 -5.64 -12.34
N TYR A 34 4.71 -5.68 -12.09
CA TYR A 34 3.79 -4.70 -12.65
C TYR A 34 4.14 -3.28 -12.21
N ALA A 35 4.35 -3.10 -10.91
CA ALA A 35 4.66 -1.77 -10.35
C ALA A 35 5.97 -1.22 -10.91
N LEU A 36 6.99 -2.06 -11.02
CA LEU A 36 8.29 -1.65 -11.56
C LEU A 36 8.20 -1.23 -13.04
N SER A 37 7.28 -1.82 -13.79
CA SER A 37 7.07 -1.45 -15.20
C SER A 37 6.23 -0.19 -15.37
N LYS A 38 5.67 0.33 -14.30
CA LYS A 38 4.83 1.53 -14.32
C LYS A 38 5.50 2.64 -13.52
N GLU A 39 4.86 3.08 -12.45
CA GLU A 39 5.33 4.21 -11.65
C GLU A 39 6.02 3.82 -10.36
N ARG A 40 6.24 2.52 -10.17
CA ARG A 40 6.87 1.95 -8.97
C ARG A 40 6.07 2.16 -7.70
N CYS A 41 4.76 2.31 -7.83
CA CYS A 41 3.89 2.57 -6.69
C CYS A 41 3.00 1.38 -6.40
N ILE A 42 2.85 1.08 -5.11
CA ILE A 42 1.97 0.05 -4.59
C ILE A 42 1.10 0.70 -3.53
N GLY A 43 -0.21 0.45 -3.58
CA GLY A 43 -1.11 0.95 -2.56
C GLY A 43 -1.16 0.00 -1.37
N MET A 44 -0.74 0.48 -0.22
CA MET A 44 -0.78 -0.28 1.02
C MET A 44 -2.07 0.05 1.73
N ILE A 45 -2.91 -0.95 1.91
CA ILE A 45 -4.24 -0.72 2.47
C ILE A 45 -4.63 -1.89 3.36
N GLN A 46 -5.36 -1.59 4.42
CA GLN A 46 -5.87 -2.64 5.30
C GLN A 46 -7.14 -3.25 4.73
N SER A 47 -7.31 -4.54 4.98
CA SER A 47 -8.53 -5.25 4.65
C SER A 47 -9.16 -5.79 5.92
N ASP A 48 -10.49 -5.96 5.89
CA ASP A 48 -11.19 -6.59 6.99
C ASP A 48 -11.11 -8.12 6.87
N LYS A 49 -11.74 -8.82 7.82
CA LYS A 49 -11.72 -10.29 7.86
C LYS A 49 -12.38 -10.94 6.64
N LYS A 50 -13.18 -10.19 5.90
CA LYS A 50 -13.87 -10.66 4.70
C LYS A 50 -13.15 -10.24 3.42
N ASN A 51 -11.91 -9.76 3.54
CA ASN A 51 -11.10 -9.24 2.44
C ASN A 51 -11.69 -8.00 1.77
N LYS A 52 -12.54 -7.28 2.48
CA LYS A 52 -13.04 -5.99 2.01
C LYS A 52 -12.01 -4.92 2.34
N LEU A 53 -11.60 -4.16 1.34
CA LEU A 53 -10.61 -3.11 1.52
C LEU A 53 -11.23 -1.91 2.25
N TYR A 54 -10.43 -1.27 3.09
CA TYR A 54 -10.79 0.02 3.61
C TYR A 54 -10.70 1.07 2.51
N ASN A 55 -11.27 2.25 2.73
CA ASN A 55 -11.36 3.25 1.68
C ASN A 55 -10.08 4.04 1.48
N ILE A 56 -9.23 4.10 2.49
CA ILE A 56 -8.05 4.95 2.47
C ILE A 56 -6.83 4.11 2.81
N GLY A 57 -5.76 4.35 2.08
CA GLY A 57 -4.47 3.71 2.31
C GLY A 57 -3.33 4.68 2.05
N CYS A 58 -2.12 4.15 2.00
CA CYS A 58 -0.91 4.92 1.73
C CYS A 58 -0.21 4.39 0.48
N ILE A 59 0.21 5.29 -0.38
CA ILE A 59 1.03 4.93 -1.54
C ILE A 59 2.44 4.64 -1.05
N GLY A 60 2.96 3.47 -1.38
CA GLY A 60 4.35 3.14 -1.17
C GLY A 60 5.09 3.13 -2.49
N LYS A 61 6.15 3.92 -2.58
CA LYS A 61 7.02 3.91 -3.75
C LYS A 61 8.16 2.93 -3.52
N ILE A 62 8.43 2.07 -4.49
CA ILE A 62 9.54 1.15 -4.42
C ILE A 62 10.82 1.94 -4.56
N HIS A 63 11.58 1.97 -3.47
CA HIS A 63 12.81 2.75 -3.41
C HIS A 63 14.05 1.86 -3.47
N SER A 64 13.92 0.58 -3.13
CA SER A 64 14.98 -0.40 -3.37
C SER A 64 14.37 -1.74 -3.75
N PHE A 65 15.13 -2.49 -4.54
CA PHE A 65 14.70 -3.79 -5.03
C PHE A 65 15.91 -4.70 -5.19
N SER A 66 15.79 -5.93 -4.71
CA SER A 66 16.75 -6.99 -5.05
C SER A 66 16.02 -8.32 -5.12
N GLU A 67 16.54 -9.21 -5.94
CA GLU A 67 15.99 -10.55 -6.08
C GLU A 67 16.96 -11.55 -5.44
N THR A 68 16.41 -12.45 -4.62
CA THR A 68 17.22 -13.49 -3.99
C THR A 68 17.46 -14.64 -4.96
N THR A 69 18.42 -15.51 -4.62
CA THR A 69 18.75 -16.67 -5.48
C THR A 69 17.60 -17.68 -5.58
N ASP A 70 16.70 -17.69 -4.60
CA ASP A 70 15.53 -18.56 -4.60
C ASP A 70 14.27 -17.89 -5.13
N GLY A 71 14.39 -16.73 -5.76
CA GLY A 71 13.29 -16.09 -6.48
C GLY A 71 12.39 -15.21 -5.65
N ARG A 72 12.77 -14.87 -4.42
CA ARG A 72 12.01 -13.91 -3.62
C ARG A 72 12.45 -12.49 -3.97
N TYR A 73 11.55 -11.53 -3.74
CA TYR A 73 11.88 -10.12 -3.92
C TYR A 73 11.99 -9.43 -2.57
N LEU A 74 13.11 -8.75 -2.36
CA LEU A 74 13.31 -7.89 -1.20
C LEU A 74 13.16 -6.46 -1.67
N ILE A 75 12.12 -5.79 -1.20
CA ILE A 75 11.86 -4.40 -1.58
C ILE A 75 11.76 -3.54 -0.33
N SER A 76 11.98 -2.25 -0.51
CA SER A 76 11.69 -1.26 0.50
C SER A 76 10.71 -0.26 -0.09
N LEU A 77 9.59 -0.07 0.58
CA LEU A 77 8.60 0.93 0.18
C LEU A 77 8.78 2.18 1.02
N GLN A 78 8.70 3.32 0.38
CA GLN A 78 8.66 4.59 1.07
C GLN A 78 7.26 5.19 0.94
N GLY A 79 6.63 5.48 2.07
CA GLY A 79 5.31 6.11 2.09
C GLY A 79 5.39 7.52 1.55
N THR A 80 4.51 7.86 0.60
CA THR A 80 4.49 9.16 -0.02
C THR A 80 3.22 9.92 0.29
N ASN A 81 2.08 9.44 -0.16
CA ASN A 81 0.80 10.14 -0.02
C ASN A 81 -0.28 9.17 0.44
N CYS A 82 -1.30 9.69 1.09
CA CYS A 82 -2.52 8.93 1.28
C CYS A 82 -3.31 8.92 -0.03
N PHE A 83 -4.13 7.90 -0.21
CA PHE A 83 -5.00 7.79 -1.36
C PHE A 83 -6.35 7.26 -0.93
N LYS A 84 -7.36 7.56 -1.74
CA LYS A 84 -8.70 7.03 -1.56
C LYS A 84 -9.00 6.06 -2.68
N VAL A 85 -9.56 4.90 -2.35
CA VAL A 85 -10.01 3.93 -3.34
C VAL A 85 -11.31 4.44 -3.95
N LYS A 86 -11.31 4.68 -5.25
CA LYS A 86 -12.53 5.05 -5.96
C LYS A 86 -13.33 3.83 -6.36
N LYS A 87 -12.65 2.85 -6.93
CA LYS A 87 -13.28 1.57 -7.27
C LYS A 87 -12.22 0.51 -7.47
N GLU A 88 -12.57 -0.73 -7.22
CA GLU A 88 -11.73 -1.87 -7.57
C GLU A 88 -11.94 -2.20 -9.04
N LEU A 89 -10.84 -2.38 -9.76
CA LEU A 89 -10.89 -2.62 -11.19
C LEU A 89 -11.10 -4.11 -11.46
N GLU A 90 -11.58 -4.42 -12.66
CA GLU A 90 -11.79 -5.77 -13.10
C GLU A 90 -10.48 -6.55 -13.03
N LYS A 91 -10.57 -7.80 -12.56
CA LYS A 91 -9.41 -8.61 -12.22
C LYS A 91 -8.76 -9.21 -13.48
N LYS A 92 -7.69 -8.55 -13.96
CA LYS A 92 -6.86 -9.06 -15.06
C LYS A 92 -5.65 -9.83 -14.57
N TYR A 93 -5.27 -9.66 -13.31
CA TYR A 93 -4.08 -10.21 -12.69
C TYR A 93 -4.45 -10.96 -11.44
N LYS A 94 -3.49 -11.68 -10.87
CA LYS A 94 -3.71 -12.39 -9.61
C LYS A 94 -3.73 -11.45 -8.40
N PHE A 95 -3.16 -10.27 -8.53
CA PHE A 95 -3.23 -9.21 -7.52
C PHE A 95 -4.37 -8.25 -7.85
N ARG A 96 -4.75 -7.45 -6.87
CA ARG A 96 -5.87 -6.50 -7.02
C ARG A 96 -5.38 -5.16 -7.53
N LEU A 97 -6.17 -4.56 -8.42
CA LEU A 97 -5.94 -3.21 -8.94
C LEU A 97 -7.11 -2.33 -8.54
N VAL A 98 -6.82 -1.08 -8.22
CA VAL A 98 -7.86 -0.09 -7.93
C VAL A 98 -7.60 1.19 -8.70
N GLU A 99 -8.67 1.91 -8.96
CA GLU A 99 -8.59 3.31 -9.36
C GLU A 99 -8.47 4.12 -8.08
N ALA A 100 -7.36 4.82 -7.92
CA ALA A 100 -7.04 5.57 -6.72
C ALA A 100 -7.08 7.06 -7.00
N GLU A 101 -7.56 7.80 -6.01
CA GLU A 101 -7.49 9.25 -6.00
C GLU A 101 -6.44 9.67 -4.99
N MET A 102 -5.42 10.37 -5.44
CA MET A 102 -4.41 10.91 -4.54
C MET A 102 -5.04 12.02 -3.70
N LEU A 103 -4.85 11.93 -2.40
CA LEU A 103 -5.30 12.99 -1.51
C LEU A 103 -4.26 14.10 -1.48
N ASP A 104 -4.72 15.35 -1.47
CA ASP A 104 -3.81 16.47 -1.42
C ASP A 104 -3.30 16.67 0.01
N PHE A 105 -2.36 17.61 0.17
CA PHE A 105 -1.72 17.86 1.46
C PHE A 105 -2.72 18.21 2.56
N ASP A 106 -3.73 18.99 2.25
CA ASP A 106 -4.73 19.40 3.24
C ASP A 106 -5.62 18.23 3.66
N GLU A 107 -6.01 17.38 2.70
CA GLU A 107 -6.79 16.18 2.98
C GLU A 107 -5.98 15.17 3.79
N ASP A 108 -4.70 14.98 3.46
CA ASP A 108 -3.79 14.13 4.23
C ASP A 108 -3.70 14.60 5.67
N LYS A 109 -3.56 15.89 5.87
CA LYS A 109 -3.48 16.50 7.19
C LYS A 109 -4.76 16.29 7.99
N ASN A 110 -5.91 16.45 7.35
CA ASN A 110 -7.20 16.23 8.01
C ASN A 110 -7.38 14.78 8.44
N ILE A 111 -6.99 13.84 7.59
CA ILE A 111 -7.07 12.42 7.90
C ILE A 111 -6.17 12.07 9.08
N ILE A 112 -4.96 12.59 9.11
CA ILE A 112 -4.04 12.38 10.22
C ILE A 112 -4.62 12.95 11.52
N ASN A 113 -5.21 14.15 11.47
CA ASN A 113 -5.81 14.76 12.63
C ASN A 113 -6.99 13.95 13.16
N GLU A 114 -7.83 13.43 12.29
CA GLU A 114 -8.94 12.58 12.70
C GLU A 114 -8.46 11.30 13.38
N LYS A 115 -7.41 10.69 12.85
CA LYS A 115 -6.81 9.49 13.44
C LYS A 115 -6.17 9.82 14.79
N GLN A 116 -5.61 10.99 14.96
CA GLN A 116 -5.08 11.43 16.25
C GLN A 116 -6.17 11.64 17.30
N LYS A 117 -7.34 12.08 16.91
CA LYS A 117 -8.48 12.17 17.81
C LYS A 117 -8.96 10.81 18.29
N ASN A 118 -8.73 9.78 17.47
CA ASN A 118 -9.03 8.40 17.81
C ASN A 118 -7.76 7.68 18.24
N ASN A 119 -7.17 8.14 19.31
CA ASN A 119 -5.86 7.74 19.81
C ASN A 119 -5.57 6.24 19.80
N SER A 120 -6.57 5.43 20.06
CA SER A 120 -6.38 3.98 20.12
C SER A 120 -5.94 3.39 18.78
N ILE A 121 -6.35 3.98 17.65
CA ILE A 121 -6.00 3.48 16.33
C ILE A 121 -4.54 3.77 16.01
N LEU A 122 -4.09 5.00 16.27
CA LEU A 122 -2.71 5.38 16.02
C LEU A 122 -1.73 4.63 16.92
N LYS A 123 -2.08 4.43 18.18
CA LYS A 123 -1.23 3.71 19.12
C LYS A 123 -1.00 2.26 18.69
N LYS A 124 -1.99 1.62 18.07
CA LYS A 124 -1.85 0.24 17.57
C LYS A 124 -0.84 0.12 16.43
N PHE A 125 -0.62 1.18 15.69
CA PHE A 125 0.22 1.15 14.50
C PHE A 125 1.59 1.78 14.71
N ARG A 126 1.88 2.27 15.89
CA ARG A 126 3.12 2.95 16.20
C ARG A 126 4.21 2.04 16.78
N VAL A 127 3.93 0.82 16.95
CA VAL A 127 4.88 -0.10 17.60
C VAL A 127 5.90 -0.61 16.59
#